data_b85d25eccca3271ed8534550c1d5f1f3
#
_entry.id   b85d25eccca3271ed8534550c1d5f1f3
#
_cell.length_a   1.000
_cell.length_b   1.000
_cell.length_c   1.000
_cell.angle_alpha   90.00
_cell.angle_beta   90.00
_cell.angle_gamma   90.00
#
_symmetry.space_group_name_H-M   'P 1'
#
loop_
_entity.id
_entity.type
_entity.pdbx_description
1 polymer ?
#
loop_
_entity_poly.entity_id
_entity_poly.type
_entity_poly.pdbx_seq_one_letter_code
_entity_poly.pdbx_strand_id
1 'polypeptide(L)'
;NFADYLDIMPNLTKFLETYPAAKLSVTNEDGSIYCLPKVIKTPGSQPNIVYVRTDMAKAAGWDKMPTTVEELLQMALDIQETYKDVEGFHAFDFNGGDKLEYNSAMTETFLAAFGELLSGDITADRSGNVVFGAGTEQYKHYLQWMNEMWNSGACATEFYADDGTLATAARASDKIAISISNAG
;
A
#
# COMPACT_ATOMS: atom_id res chain seq x y z
N ASN A 1 6.00 12.25 -31.15
CA ASN A 1 7.17 12.55 -30.34
C ASN A 1 7.10 14.00 -29.88
N PHE A 2 6.89 14.27 -28.60
CA PHE A 2 6.82 15.63 -28.05
C PHE A 2 8.16 16.37 -28.14
N ALA A 3 9.29 15.66 -28.19
CA ALA A 3 10.59 16.29 -28.31
C ALA A 3 10.73 17.14 -29.59
N ASP A 4 10.01 16.79 -30.64
CA ASP A 4 10.04 17.51 -31.93
C ASP A 4 9.24 18.83 -31.92
N TYR A 5 8.48 19.09 -30.87
CA TYR A 5 7.55 20.22 -30.75
C TYR A 5 7.77 21.08 -29.51
N LEU A 6 8.89 20.92 -28.82
CA LEU A 6 9.16 21.67 -27.58
C LEU A 6 9.26 23.19 -27.81
N ASP A 7 9.64 23.61 -29.00
CA ASP A 7 9.70 25.02 -29.42
C ASP A 7 8.32 25.70 -29.41
N ILE A 8 7.28 24.95 -29.73
CA ILE A 8 5.87 25.44 -29.70
C ILE A 8 5.10 25.02 -28.45
N MET A 9 5.76 24.34 -27.50
CA MET A 9 5.21 23.88 -26.22
C MET A 9 5.91 24.53 -25.02
N PRO A 10 5.82 25.85 -24.82
CA PRO A 10 6.64 26.55 -23.83
C PRO A 10 6.39 26.10 -22.39
N ASN A 11 5.17 25.68 -22.05
CA ASN A 11 4.84 25.19 -20.73
C ASN A 11 5.47 23.83 -20.44
N LEU A 12 5.51 22.92 -21.42
CA LEU A 12 6.16 21.62 -21.29
C LEU A 12 7.69 21.81 -21.20
N THR A 13 8.25 22.62 -22.06
CA THR A 13 9.69 22.96 -22.03
C THR A 13 10.11 23.46 -20.67
N LYS A 14 9.42 24.47 -20.14
CA LYS A 14 9.66 25.01 -18.80
C LYS A 14 9.48 23.97 -17.69
N PHE A 15 8.48 23.09 -17.82
CA PHE A 15 8.27 22.03 -16.85
C PHE A 15 9.43 21.04 -16.82
N LEU A 16 9.89 20.57 -17.98
CA LEU A 16 11.02 19.63 -18.12
C LEU A 16 12.35 20.24 -17.61
N GLU A 17 12.54 21.54 -17.80
CA GLU A 17 13.69 22.28 -17.24
C GLU A 17 13.61 22.40 -15.71
N THR A 18 12.41 22.65 -15.18
CA THR A 18 12.18 22.81 -13.73
C THR A 18 12.31 21.48 -12.98
N TYR A 19 11.99 20.36 -13.62
CA TYR A 19 11.98 19.02 -13.02
C TYR A 19 12.83 18.02 -13.81
N PRO A 20 14.17 18.03 -13.66
CA PRO A 20 15.07 17.16 -14.43
C PRO A 20 14.79 15.66 -14.25
N ALA A 21 14.40 15.23 -13.04
CA ALA A 21 14.03 13.84 -12.78
C ALA A 21 12.78 13.42 -13.57
N ALA A 22 11.78 14.31 -13.67
CA ALA A 22 10.59 14.06 -14.48
C ALA A 22 10.92 14.04 -15.98
N LYS A 23 11.85 14.88 -16.44
CA LYS A 23 12.36 14.81 -17.81
C LYS A 23 13.01 13.46 -18.09
N LEU A 24 13.88 13.00 -17.19
CA LEU A 24 14.55 11.71 -17.32
C LEU A 24 13.56 10.53 -17.39
N SER A 25 12.49 10.56 -16.60
CA SER A 25 11.48 9.47 -16.53
C SER A 25 10.64 9.34 -17.80
N VAL A 26 10.56 10.36 -18.64
CA VAL A 26 9.76 10.37 -19.89
C VAL A 26 10.58 10.43 -21.16
N THR A 27 11.93 10.54 -21.05
CA THR A 27 12.83 10.61 -22.18
C THR A 27 13.45 9.24 -22.45
N ASN A 28 13.24 8.71 -23.64
CA ASN A 28 13.87 7.47 -24.07
C ASN A 28 15.37 7.67 -24.38
N GLU A 29 16.13 6.58 -24.54
CA GLU A 29 17.55 6.61 -24.85
C GLU A 29 17.89 7.38 -26.13
N ASP A 30 16.99 7.37 -27.11
CA ASP A 30 17.10 8.12 -28.38
C ASP A 30 16.70 9.60 -28.26
N GLY A 31 16.32 10.07 -27.06
CA GLY A 31 15.88 11.42 -26.79
C GLY A 31 14.39 11.68 -27.08
N SER A 32 13.64 10.69 -27.55
CA SER A 32 12.21 10.84 -27.83
C SER A 32 11.37 10.92 -26.57
N ILE A 33 10.24 11.65 -26.60
CA ILE A 33 9.28 11.82 -25.53
C ILE A 33 7.88 11.51 -26.07
N TYR A 34 7.23 10.46 -25.54
CA TYR A 34 5.90 10.03 -25.99
C TYR A 34 4.81 10.17 -24.94
N CYS A 35 5.15 10.55 -23.72
CA CYS A 35 4.18 10.80 -22.65
C CYS A 35 4.48 12.10 -21.91
N LEU A 36 3.47 12.63 -21.24
CA LEU A 36 3.63 13.82 -20.39
C LEU A 36 4.00 13.39 -18.96
N PRO A 37 5.01 14.00 -18.35
CA PRO A 37 5.41 13.69 -16.98
C PRO A 37 4.39 14.21 -15.97
N LYS A 38 4.24 13.48 -14.86
CA LYS A 38 3.49 13.91 -13.68
C LYS A 38 4.45 14.17 -12.53
N VAL A 39 4.33 15.34 -11.92
CA VAL A 39 5.02 15.67 -10.67
C VAL A 39 4.00 16.01 -9.60
N ILE A 40 4.04 15.28 -8.49
CA ILE A 40 3.22 15.56 -7.32
C ILE A 40 4.06 16.46 -6.40
N LYS A 41 3.60 17.67 -6.20
CA LYS A 41 4.33 18.69 -5.39
C LYS A 41 4.08 18.58 -3.89
N THR A 42 3.08 17.84 -3.49
CA THR A 42 2.76 17.66 -2.07
C THR A 42 3.80 16.76 -1.42
N PRO A 43 4.45 17.18 -0.32
CA PRO A 43 5.33 16.32 0.44
C PRO A 43 4.52 15.12 0.94
N GLY A 44 4.97 13.90 0.58
CA GLY A 44 4.23 12.70 0.89
C GLY A 44 3.02 12.55 -0.03
N SER A 45 3.27 12.08 -1.25
CA SER A 45 2.20 11.52 -2.08
C SER A 45 1.48 10.46 -1.27
N GLN A 46 0.28 10.78 -0.83
CA GLN A 46 -0.68 9.85 -0.27
C GLN A 46 -0.06 8.55 0.29
N PRO A 47 0.62 8.58 1.47
CA PRO A 47 1.18 7.36 2.02
C PRO A 47 0.04 6.39 2.30
N ASN A 48 0.26 5.12 2.05
CA ASN A 48 -0.62 4.10 2.58
C ASN A 48 -0.48 4.09 4.09
N ILE A 49 -1.59 4.12 4.79
CA ILE A 49 -1.62 4.06 6.25
C ILE A 49 -2.58 2.98 6.73
N VAL A 50 -2.28 2.45 7.90
CA VAL A 50 -3.15 1.51 8.60
C VAL A 50 -4.13 2.30 9.46
N TYR A 51 -5.41 2.14 9.21
CA TYR A 51 -6.48 2.69 10.02
C TYR A 51 -6.95 1.66 11.03
N VAL A 52 -7.14 2.07 12.27
CA VAL A 52 -7.65 1.21 13.33
C VAL A 52 -8.87 1.88 13.99
N ARG A 53 -9.96 1.16 14.11
CA ARG A 53 -11.11 1.53 14.92
C ARG A 53 -10.72 1.46 16.40
N THR A 54 -10.46 2.63 16.96
CA THR A 54 -9.96 2.74 18.34
C THR A 54 -10.99 2.30 19.40
N ASP A 55 -12.27 2.40 19.10
CA ASP A 55 -13.36 1.88 19.93
C ASP A 55 -13.35 0.35 19.97
N MET A 56 -13.16 -0.32 18.83
CA MET A 56 -13.06 -1.78 18.74
C MET A 56 -11.77 -2.31 19.35
N ALA A 57 -10.64 -1.64 19.12
CA ALA A 57 -9.37 -1.98 19.75
C ALA A 57 -9.47 -1.91 21.29
N LYS A 58 -10.07 -0.85 21.83
CA LYS A 58 -10.30 -0.71 23.28
C LYS A 58 -11.22 -1.78 23.84
N ALA A 59 -12.29 -2.13 23.13
CA ALA A 59 -13.18 -3.23 23.54
C ALA A 59 -12.44 -4.57 23.61
N ALA A 60 -11.42 -4.78 22.78
CA ALA A 60 -10.53 -5.94 22.78
C ALA A 60 -9.33 -5.82 23.76
N GLY A 61 -9.29 -4.78 24.60
CA GLY A 61 -8.26 -4.59 25.62
C GLY A 61 -7.00 -3.81 25.17
N TRP A 62 -7.04 -3.18 23.99
CA TRP A 62 -5.92 -2.41 23.47
C TRP A 62 -6.05 -0.90 23.76
N ASP A 63 -5.30 -0.43 24.75
CA ASP A 63 -5.23 1.01 25.08
C ASP A 63 -4.17 1.76 24.25
N LYS A 64 -3.26 1.03 23.60
CA LYS A 64 -2.19 1.58 22.77
C LYS A 64 -2.22 0.96 21.38
N MET A 65 -1.82 1.74 20.37
CA MET A 65 -1.66 1.24 19.02
C MET A 65 -0.44 0.33 18.91
N PRO A 66 -0.48 -0.72 18.05
CA PRO A 66 0.63 -1.61 17.80
C PRO A 66 1.82 -0.84 17.21
N THR A 67 3.02 -1.26 17.56
CA THR A 67 4.28 -0.69 17.08
C THR A 67 5.06 -1.67 16.19
N THR A 68 4.65 -2.94 16.17
CA THR A 68 5.21 -3.98 15.31
C THR A 68 4.11 -4.70 14.53
N VAL A 69 4.49 -5.44 13.50
CA VAL A 69 3.53 -6.23 12.71
C VAL A 69 3.00 -7.43 13.47
N GLU A 70 3.77 -7.97 14.41
CA GLU A 70 3.34 -9.04 15.32
C GLU A 70 2.27 -8.53 16.29
N GLU A 71 2.47 -7.33 16.85
CA GLU A 71 1.45 -6.68 17.70
C GLU A 71 0.20 -6.36 16.89
N LEU A 72 0.32 -5.98 15.61
CA LEU A 72 -0.82 -5.73 14.73
C LEU A 72 -1.61 -7.01 14.47
N LEU A 73 -0.92 -8.13 14.23
CA LEU A 73 -1.56 -9.44 14.09
C LEU A 73 -2.30 -9.84 15.37
N GLN A 74 -1.65 -9.69 16.54
CA GLN A 74 -2.28 -9.99 17.82
C GLN A 74 -3.51 -9.12 18.08
N MET A 75 -3.42 -7.81 17.80
CA MET A 75 -4.57 -6.90 17.89
C MET A 75 -5.73 -7.37 17.00
N ALA A 76 -5.45 -7.78 15.76
CA ALA A 76 -6.47 -8.29 14.86
C ALA A 76 -7.15 -9.55 15.41
N LEU A 77 -6.37 -10.48 15.99
CA LEU A 77 -6.91 -11.70 16.62
C LEU A 77 -7.78 -11.39 17.83
N ASP A 78 -7.35 -10.49 18.73
CA ASP A 78 -8.08 -10.12 19.93
C ASP A 78 -9.40 -9.39 19.59
N ILE A 79 -9.37 -8.54 18.56
CA ILE A 79 -10.59 -7.90 18.04
C ILE A 79 -11.52 -8.95 17.40
N GLN A 80 -10.99 -9.87 16.59
CA GLN A 80 -11.79 -10.93 15.97
C GLN A 80 -12.49 -11.79 17.01
N GLU A 81 -11.79 -12.19 18.08
CA GLU A 81 -12.39 -12.96 19.18
C GLU A 81 -13.46 -12.16 19.92
N THR A 82 -13.23 -10.85 20.13
CA THR A 82 -14.19 -9.96 20.80
C THR A 82 -15.50 -9.82 20.02
N TYR A 83 -15.43 -9.83 18.69
CA TYR A 83 -16.57 -9.65 17.80
C TYR A 83 -16.98 -10.92 17.04
N LYS A 84 -16.56 -12.10 17.49
CA LYS A 84 -16.80 -13.39 16.81
C LYS A 84 -18.26 -13.73 16.57
N ASP A 85 -19.18 -13.22 17.41
CA ASP A 85 -20.62 -13.44 17.29
C ASP A 85 -21.32 -12.45 16.34
N VAL A 86 -20.57 -11.50 15.76
CA VAL A 86 -21.09 -10.55 14.77
C VAL A 86 -20.95 -11.16 13.38
N GLU A 87 -22.06 -11.51 12.77
CA GLU A 87 -22.09 -12.14 11.44
C GLU A 87 -21.40 -11.28 10.37
N GLY A 88 -20.43 -11.86 9.66
CA GLY A 88 -19.67 -11.21 8.60
C GLY A 88 -18.69 -10.15 9.10
N PHE A 89 -18.31 -10.19 10.38
CA PHE A 89 -17.25 -9.37 10.94
C PHE A 89 -15.87 -9.96 10.64
N HIS A 90 -14.96 -9.11 10.19
CA HIS A 90 -13.53 -9.42 10.06
C HIS A 90 -12.71 -8.30 10.67
N ALA A 91 -11.77 -8.66 11.53
CA ALA A 91 -10.97 -7.64 12.20
C ALA A 91 -10.05 -6.90 11.24
N PHE A 92 -9.55 -7.57 10.19
CA PHE A 92 -8.55 -7.03 9.27
C PHE A 92 -8.97 -7.13 7.81
N ASP A 93 -8.75 -6.05 7.05
CA ASP A 93 -8.99 -5.97 5.61
C ASP A 93 -7.76 -5.47 4.86
N PHE A 94 -7.19 -6.33 4.01
CA PHE A 94 -6.09 -5.95 3.12
C PHE A 94 -6.54 -5.14 1.91
N ASN A 95 -7.81 -5.18 1.57
CA ASN A 95 -8.27 -4.67 0.28
C ASN A 95 -8.35 -3.13 0.22
N GLY A 96 -8.46 -2.45 1.38
CA GLY A 96 -8.57 -0.99 1.36
C GLY A 96 -9.76 -0.43 0.56
N GLY A 97 -10.60 -1.29 -0.05
CA GLY A 97 -11.76 -0.90 -0.86
C GLY A 97 -11.50 -0.77 -2.36
N ASP A 98 -10.29 -1.11 -2.81
CA ASP A 98 -9.93 -1.07 -4.24
C ASP A 98 -9.82 -2.48 -4.81
N LYS A 99 -9.85 -2.60 -6.14
CA LYS A 99 -9.60 -3.86 -6.82
C LYS A 99 -8.18 -4.37 -6.54
N LEU A 100 -8.06 -5.67 -6.41
CA LEU A 100 -6.80 -6.36 -6.11
C LEU A 100 -5.65 -6.00 -7.05
N GLU A 101 -5.92 -5.78 -8.32
CA GLU A 101 -4.93 -5.36 -9.31
C GLU A 101 -4.23 -4.03 -8.99
N TYR A 102 -4.83 -3.22 -8.10
CA TYR A 102 -4.25 -1.98 -7.56
C TYR A 102 -3.64 -2.14 -6.16
N ASN A 103 -3.80 -3.33 -5.55
CA ASN A 103 -3.49 -3.55 -4.13
C ASN A 103 -2.08 -4.07 -3.85
N SER A 104 -1.27 -4.37 -4.86
CA SER A 104 0.13 -4.76 -4.62
C SER A 104 0.86 -3.68 -3.81
N ALA A 105 0.65 -2.41 -4.15
CA ALA A 105 1.23 -1.28 -3.42
C ALA A 105 0.73 -1.18 -1.97
N MET A 106 -0.51 -1.61 -1.69
CA MET A 106 -1.07 -1.58 -0.33
C MET A 106 -0.57 -2.74 0.52
N THR A 107 -0.54 -3.95 -0.03
CA THR A 107 0.03 -5.10 0.65
C THR A 107 1.51 -4.92 0.93
N GLU A 108 2.27 -4.37 0.00
CA GLU A 108 3.69 -4.04 0.17
C GLU A 108 3.96 -2.92 1.18
N THR A 109 2.93 -2.21 1.66
CA THR A 109 3.06 -1.25 2.77
C THR A 109 3.72 -1.86 3.99
N PHE A 110 3.48 -3.16 4.24
CA PHE A 110 4.10 -3.87 5.36
C PHE A 110 5.52 -4.37 5.07
N LEU A 111 5.96 -4.40 3.82
CA LEU A 111 7.30 -4.90 3.47
C LEU A 111 8.40 -4.14 4.19
N ALA A 112 8.22 -2.83 4.37
CA ALA A 112 9.17 -1.97 5.08
C ALA A 112 9.35 -2.32 6.57
N ALA A 113 8.41 -3.06 7.17
CA ALA A 113 8.55 -3.53 8.56
C ALA A 113 9.59 -4.65 8.71
N PHE A 114 9.97 -5.31 7.63
CA PHE A 114 10.90 -6.44 7.60
C PHE A 114 12.30 -6.08 7.11
N GLY A 115 12.54 -4.85 6.67
CA GLY A 115 13.84 -4.39 6.18
C GLY A 115 13.78 -3.06 5.43
N GLU A 116 14.74 -2.83 4.55
CA GLU A 116 14.91 -1.52 3.89
C GLU A 116 14.21 -1.40 2.53
N LEU A 117 13.80 -2.52 1.93
CA LEU A 117 13.13 -2.52 0.63
C LEU A 117 11.67 -2.11 0.77
N LEU A 118 11.20 -1.34 -0.20
CA LEU A 118 9.83 -0.81 -0.24
C LEU A 118 8.97 -1.47 -1.33
N SER A 119 9.56 -2.34 -2.16
CA SER A 119 8.86 -3.06 -3.23
C SER A 119 9.49 -4.43 -3.47
N GLY A 120 8.67 -5.39 -3.88
CA GLY A 120 9.08 -6.70 -4.39
C GLY A 120 9.63 -6.65 -5.83
N ASP A 121 9.47 -5.55 -6.53
CA ASP A 121 9.94 -5.38 -7.90
C ASP A 121 11.47 -5.17 -7.98
N ILE A 122 11.97 -4.85 -9.18
CA ILE A 122 13.33 -4.38 -9.36
C ILE A 122 13.43 -2.98 -8.75
N THR A 123 14.23 -2.86 -7.70
CA THR A 123 14.41 -1.63 -6.93
C THR A 123 15.90 -1.41 -6.62
N ALA A 124 16.23 -0.33 -5.92
CA ALA A 124 17.57 -0.09 -5.40
C ALA A 124 17.58 -0.22 -3.88
N ASP A 125 18.63 -0.86 -3.33
CA ASP A 125 18.91 -0.83 -1.90
C ASP A 125 19.46 0.56 -1.47
N ARG A 126 19.67 0.77 -0.17
CA ARG A 126 20.24 2.03 0.34
C ARG A 126 21.66 2.31 -0.15
N SER A 127 22.37 1.31 -0.63
CA SER A 127 23.72 1.44 -1.20
C SER A 127 23.69 1.75 -2.70
N GLY A 128 22.50 1.78 -3.33
CA GLY A 128 22.30 2.04 -4.74
C GLY A 128 22.47 0.82 -5.64
N ASN A 129 22.57 -0.40 -5.08
CA ASN A 129 22.61 -1.62 -5.89
C ASN A 129 21.22 -1.97 -6.38
N VAL A 130 21.13 -2.43 -7.63
CA VAL A 130 19.88 -2.95 -8.18
C VAL A 130 19.57 -4.31 -7.56
N VAL A 131 18.37 -4.45 -7.01
CA VAL A 131 17.91 -5.64 -6.30
C VAL A 131 16.55 -6.06 -6.85
N PHE A 132 16.36 -7.37 -7.04
CA PHE A 132 15.03 -7.95 -7.25
C PHE A 132 14.42 -8.26 -5.86
N GLY A 133 13.50 -7.39 -5.40
CA GLY A 133 12.97 -7.40 -4.04
C GLY A 133 12.34 -8.72 -3.65
N ALA A 134 11.52 -9.33 -4.53
CA ALA A 134 10.85 -10.61 -4.26
C ALA A 134 11.83 -11.80 -4.08
N GLY A 135 13.09 -11.66 -4.48
CA GLY A 135 14.14 -12.68 -4.27
C GLY A 135 14.87 -12.57 -2.93
N THR A 136 14.47 -11.69 -2.03
CA THR A 136 15.18 -11.41 -0.78
C THR A 136 14.59 -12.12 0.43
N GLU A 137 15.39 -12.32 1.50
CA GLU A 137 14.90 -12.82 2.80
C GLU A 137 13.89 -11.84 3.43
N GLN A 138 14.05 -10.53 3.22
CA GLN A 138 13.06 -9.54 3.67
C GLN A 138 11.67 -9.84 3.10
N TYR A 139 11.57 -10.08 1.79
CA TYR A 139 10.30 -10.37 1.12
C TYR A 139 9.72 -11.72 1.58
N LYS A 140 10.57 -12.70 1.82
CA LYS A 140 10.15 -13.99 2.38
C LYS A 140 9.55 -13.86 3.78
N HIS A 141 10.17 -13.08 4.69
CA HIS A 141 9.62 -12.83 6.02
C HIS A 141 8.29 -12.08 5.96
N TYR A 142 8.20 -11.09 5.06
CA TYR A 142 6.96 -10.40 4.79
C TYR A 142 5.85 -11.37 4.32
N LEU A 143 6.14 -12.29 3.39
CA LEU A 143 5.17 -13.28 2.91
C LEU A 143 4.78 -14.29 4.01
N GLN A 144 5.68 -14.64 4.91
CA GLN A 144 5.36 -15.49 6.07
C GLN A 144 4.35 -14.80 6.99
N TRP A 145 4.59 -13.54 7.33
CA TRP A 145 3.65 -12.75 8.13
C TRP A 145 2.30 -12.55 7.42
N MET A 146 2.32 -12.26 6.11
CA MET A 146 1.10 -12.17 5.30
C MET A 146 0.30 -13.48 5.33
N ASN A 147 0.98 -14.62 5.25
CA ASN A 147 0.35 -15.93 5.33
C ASN A 147 -0.26 -16.20 6.70
N GLU A 148 0.42 -15.81 7.78
CA GLU A 148 -0.12 -15.91 9.14
C GLU A 148 -1.37 -15.06 9.31
N MET A 149 -1.34 -13.80 8.91
CA MET A 149 -2.50 -12.90 8.95
C MET A 149 -3.66 -13.45 8.11
N TRP A 150 -3.37 -13.92 6.89
CA TRP A 150 -4.38 -14.49 5.99
C TRP A 150 -5.09 -15.71 6.58
N ASN A 151 -4.34 -16.60 7.23
CA ASN A 151 -4.87 -17.85 7.80
C ASN A 151 -5.35 -17.70 9.26
N SER A 152 -5.22 -16.53 9.84
CA SER A 152 -5.56 -16.27 11.25
C SER A 152 -7.06 -16.35 11.57
N GLY A 153 -7.92 -16.25 10.54
CA GLY A 153 -9.37 -16.07 10.71
C GLY A 153 -9.80 -14.62 10.96
N ALA A 154 -8.85 -13.71 11.22
CA ALA A 154 -9.14 -12.29 11.43
C ALA A 154 -9.21 -11.50 10.12
N CYS A 155 -8.74 -12.06 9.01
CA CYS A 155 -8.67 -11.40 7.71
C CYS A 155 -9.91 -11.69 6.86
N ALA A 156 -10.44 -10.65 6.22
CA ALA A 156 -11.53 -10.74 5.25
C ALA A 156 -11.04 -11.31 3.90
N THR A 157 -10.79 -12.61 3.85
CA THR A 157 -10.18 -13.27 2.69
C THR A 157 -11.06 -13.27 1.43
N GLU A 158 -12.38 -13.24 1.60
CA GLU A 158 -13.35 -13.12 0.51
C GLU A 158 -13.24 -11.79 -0.25
N PHE A 159 -12.76 -10.74 0.40
CA PHE A 159 -12.59 -9.44 -0.24
C PHE A 159 -11.43 -9.41 -1.23
N TYR A 160 -10.58 -10.42 -1.21
CA TYR A 160 -9.45 -10.52 -2.12
C TYR A 160 -9.88 -10.68 -3.58
N ALA A 161 -10.98 -11.38 -3.82
CA ALA A 161 -11.55 -11.60 -5.16
C ALA A 161 -12.67 -10.59 -5.51
N ASP A 162 -13.00 -9.68 -4.59
CA ASP A 162 -14.04 -8.67 -4.76
C ASP A 162 -13.53 -7.45 -5.55
N ASP A 163 -14.47 -6.71 -6.14
CA ASP A 163 -14.20 -5.44 -6.83
C ASP A 163 -14.16 -4.22 -5.89
N GLY A 164 -14.10 -4.44 -4.58
CA GLY A 164 -14.14 -3.43 -3.54
C GLY A 164 -15.54 -3.16 -2.97
N THR A 165 -16.57 -3.76 -3.55
CA THR A 165 -17.98 -3.54 -3.11
C THR A 165 -18.24 -4.15 -1.74
N LEU A 166 -17.81 -5.40 -1.49
CA LEU A 166 -17.99 -6.09 -0.21
C LEU A 166 -17.20 -5.38 0.90
N ALA A 167 -15.93 -5.05 0.66
CA ALA A 167 -15.10 -4.34 1.62
C ALA A 167 -15.67 -2.97 1.99
N THR A 168 -16.19 -2.23 1.01
CA THR A 168 -16.85 -0.94 1.23
C THR A 168 -18.12 -1.09 2.06
N ALA A 169 -18.96 -2.08 1.74
CA ALA A 169 -20.17 -2.37 2.48
C ALA A 169 -19.88 -2.82 3.93
N ALA A 170 -18.88 -3.66 4.13
CA ALA A 170 -18.46 -4.12 5.45
C ALA A 170 -17.95 -2.98 6.34
N ARG A 171 -17.14 -2.07 5.78
CA ARG A 171 -16.71 -0.85 6.51
C ARG A 171 -17.87 0.06 6.86
N ALA A 172 -18.79 0.30 5.91
CA ALA A 172 -19.98 1.12 6.15
C ALA A 172 -20.95 0.52 7.19
N SER A 173 -20.83 -0.80 7.44
CA SER A 173 -21.66 -1.54 8.41
C SER A 173 -20.92 -1.85 9.70
N ASP A 174 -19.77 -1.21 9.97
CA ASP A 174 -18.94 -1.42 11.16
C ASP A 174 -18.44 -2.88 11.33
N LYS A 175 -18.21 -3.58 10.22
CA LYS A 175 -17.77 -4.98 10.20
C LYS A 175 -16.26 -5.15 9.93
N ILE A 176 -15.51 -4.06 9.85
CA ILE A 176 -14.05 -4.04 9.71
C ILE A 176 -13.47 -3.12 10.78
N ALA A 177 -12.47 -3.61 11.49
CA ALA A 177 -11.79 -2.85 12.53
C ALA A 177 -10.47 -2.25 12.07
N ILE A 178 -9.70 -2.96 11.25
CA ILE A 178 -8.38 -2.55 10.77
C ILE A 178 -8.40 -2.61 9.25
N SER A 179 -7.99 -1.53 8.61
CA SER A 179 -7.96 -1.42 7.15
C SER A 179 -6.75 -0.61 6.70
N ILE A 180 -6.35 -0.79 5.44
CA ILE A 180 -5.30 0.01 4.81
C ILE A 180 -5.97 0.95 3.80
N SER A 181 -5.53 2.20 3.76
CA SER A 181 -5.98 3.15 2.74
C SER A 181 -4.96 4.26 2.53
N ASN A 182 -5.13 5.02 1.47
CA ASN A 182 -4.35 6.23 1.24
C ASN A 182 -4.78 7.33 2.22
N ALA A 183 -3.79 8.07 2.74
CA ALA A 183 -4.02 9.30 3.50
C ALA A 183 -4.22 10.46 2.52
N GLY A 184 -5.39 10.56 1.91
CA GLY A 184 -5.65 11.59 0.91
C GLY A 184 -7.03 12.17 0.99
#